data_cf6872ce1b144919edebccbe39014b9d
#
_entry.id   cf6872ce1b144919edebccbe39014b9d
#
_cell.length_a   1.000
_cell.length_b   1.000
_cell.length_c   1.000
_cell.angle_alpha   90.00
_cell.angle_beta   90.00
_cell.angle_gamma   90.00
#
_symmetry.space_group_name_H-M   'P 1'
#
loop_
_entity.id
_entity.type
_entity.pdbx_description
1 polymer ?
#
loop_
_entity_poly.entity_id
_entity_poly.type
_entity_poly.pdbx_seq_one_letter_code
_entity_poly.pdbx_strand_id
1 'polypeptide(L)'
;SFSKEEMTAFRGNKVAMIFQNPMTCLNPVYTIGNQLVEALRAHDKKISKEEAQKRAMEMMELVGINNVEKRMKQYPHEFSGGMRQRVMIAMGLICHPQLLIADEPTTALDVTIQAQILDLMKDLQKKTGMGIIFITHNLGVVADICDKVSVMYAGKIVEQGPVDDIFYEPAHPYTKGLLRSMPRVDAESYERLIPIEGTPVDMLNPPEGCPFAPRCEHCMKICLKKMPPYVEVGEKHRSACWLRVQELMNKEEK
;
A
#
# COMPACT_ATOMS: atom_id res chain seq x y z
N SER A 1 -19.04 0.20 -17.24
CA SER A 1 -18.68 1.43 -16.48
C SER A 1 -19.79 1.73 -15.50
N PHE A 2 -19.44 2.09 -14.27
CA PHE A 2 -20.42 2.48 -13.25
C PHE A 2 -21.01 3.86 -13.57
N SER A 3 -22.29 4.07 -13.26
CA SER A 3 -22.88 5.40 -13.20
C SER A 3 -22.28 6.21 -12.04
N LYS A 4 -22.58 7.51 -12.00
CA LYS A 4 -22.09 8.38 -10.92
C LYS A 4 -22.66 7.97 -9.55
N GLU A 5 -23.92 7.56 -9.52
CA GLU A 5 -24.62 7.10 -8.32
C GLU A 5 -24.05 5.76 -7.83
N GLU A 6 -23.84 4.79 -8.73
CA GLU A 6 -23.23 3.51 -8.40
C GLU A 6 -21.79 3.69 -7.87
N MET A 7 -21.00 4.59 -8.48
CA MET A 7 -19.66 4.87 -8.02
C MET A 7 -19.66 5.54 -6.63
N THR A 8 -20.62 6.40 -6.34
CA THR A 8 -20.77 7.02 -5.01
C THR A 8 -21.15 5.97 -3.96
N ALA A 9 -22.05 5.04 -4.29
CA ALA A 9 -22.42 3.93 -3.40
C ALA A 9 -21.27 2.92 -3.20
N PHE A 10 -20.39 2.79 -4.18
CA PHE A 10 -19.25 1.87 -4.15
C PHE A 10 -18.11 2.38 -3.26
N ARG A 11 -17.73 3.67 -3.45
CA ARG A 11 -16.66 4.32 -2.68
C ARG A 11 -17.08 4.51 -1.23
N GLY A 12 -16.18 4.16 -0.31
CA GLY A 12 -16.39 4.23 1.14
C GLY A 12 -17.19 3.05 1.72
N ASN A 13 -18.01 2.37 0.91
CA ASN A 13 -18.81 1.23 1.35
C ASN A 13 -18.20 -0.12 0.94
N LYS A 14 -17.85 -0.29 -0.35
CA LYS A 14 -17.21 -1.53 -0.83
C LYS A 14 -15.70 -1.42 -0.84
N VAL A 15 -15.20 -0.27 -1.24
CA VAL A 15 -13.77 0.05 -1.27
C VAL A 15 -13.54 1.34 -0.51
N ALA A 16 -12.68 1.30 0.49
CA ALA A 16 -12.24 2.48 1.23
C ALA A 16 -10.76 2.75 0.95
N MET A 17 -10.33 3.99 1.17
CA MET A 17 -8.95 4.39 0.98
C MET A 17 -8.46 5.23 2.16
N ILE A 18 -7.28 4.89 2.66
CA ILE A 18 -6.51 5.70 3.61
C ILE A 18 -5.42 6.41 2.81
N PHE A 19 -5.40 7.73 2.89
CA PHE A 19 -4.43 8.56 2.17
C PHE A 19 -3.15 8.77 2.99
N GLN A 20 -2.09 9.10 2.31
CA GLN A 20 -0.75 9.29 2.85
C GLN A 20 -0.68 10.32 4.00
N ASN A 21 -1.46 11.40 3.94
CA ASN A 21 -1.36 12.49 4.90
C ASN A 21 -2.63 12.63 5.75
N PRO A 22 -2.60 12.23 7.05
CA PRO A 22 -3.73 12.35 7.95
C PRO A 22 -4.14 13.80 8.24
N MET A 23 -3.21 14.75 8.06
CA MET A 23 -3.48 16.16 8.34
C MET A 23 -4.42 16.81 7.32
N THR A 24 -4.42 16.31 6.08
CA THR A 24 -5.25 16.84 5.00
C THR A 24 -6.59 16.13 4.86
N CYS A 25 -6.73 14.95 5.47
CA CYS A 25 -7.94 14.13 5.35
C CYS A 25 -8.97 14.42 6.43
N LEU A 26 -8.52 14.83 7.63
CA LEU A 26 -9.42 15.23 8.72
C LEU A 26 -9.73 16.72 8.62
N ASN A 27 -11.01 17.07 8.58
CA ASN A 27 -11.43 18.46 8.58
C ASN A 27 -11.19 19.10 9.96
N PRO A 28 -10.34 20.15 10.08
CA PRO A 28 -9.94 20.70 11.38
C PRO A 28 -11.05 21.43 12.13
N VAL A 29 -12.13 21.83 11.45
CA VAL A 29 -13.24 22.60 12.05
C VAL A 29 -14.41 21.73 12.51
N TYR A 30 -14.34 20.40 12.29
CA TYR A 30 -15.33 19.44 12.78
C TYR A 30 -14.72 18.50 13.81
N THR A 31 -15.52 18.10 14.80
CA THR A 31 -15.09 17.11 15.78
C THR A 31 -14.92 15.74 15.13
N ILE A 32 -14.08 14.89 15.71
CA ILE A 32 -13.85 13.52 15.22
C ILE A 32 -15.15 12.73 15.14
N GLY A 33 -15.99 12.82 16.18
CA GLY A 33 -17.30 12.15 16.19
C GLY A 33 -18.22 12.58 15.06
N ASN A 34 -18.26 13.88 14.75
CA ASN A 34 -19.08 14.36 13.64
C ASN A 34 -18.62 13.79 12.30
N GLN A 35 -17.31 13.72 12.06
CA GLN A 35 -16.75 13.20 10.82
C GLN A 35 -17.01 11.68 10.65
N LEU A 36 -16.87 10.90 11.72
CA LEU A 36 -17.19 9.47 11.71
C LEU A 36 -18.68 9.21 11.49
N VAL A 37 -19.54 9.94 12.17
CA VAL A 37 -21.01 9.84 12.01
C VAL A 37 -21.44 10.26 10.61
N GLU A 38 -20.84 11.30 10.05
CA GLU A 38 -21.12 11.76 8.68
C GLU A 38 -20.76 10.68 7.65
N ALA A 39 -19.60 10.02 7.80
CA ALA A 39 -19.20 8.92 6.92
C ALA A 39 -20.23 7.78 6.92
N LEU A 40 -20.75 7.37 8.07
CA LEU A 40 -21.81 6.38 8.17
C LEU A 40 -23.11 6.84 7.49
N ARG A 41 -23.56 8.05 7.78
CA ARG A 41 -24.83 8.59 7.27
C ARG A 41 -24.79 8.90 5.77
N ALA A 42 -23.62 9.10 5.20
CA ALA A 42 -23.45 9.25 3.76
C ALA A 42 -23.85 7.96 3.00
N HIS A 43 -23.65 6.79 3.61
CA HIS A 43 -23.95 5.48 3.01
C HIS A 43 -25.23 4.83 3.55
N ASP A 44 -25.63 5.16 4.79
CA ASP A 44 -26.88 4.70 5.37
C ASP A 44 -27.71 5.91 5.87
N LYS A 45 -28.58 6.41 4.99
CA LYS A 45 -29.47 7.54 5.29
C LYS A 45 -30.55 7.23 6.33
N LYS A 46 -30.79 5.93 6.63
CA LYS A 46 -31.81 5.48 7.57
C LYS A 46 -31.25 5.29 8.99
N ILE A 47 -29.93 5.26 9.16
CA ILE A 47 -29.31 5.08 10.47
C ILE A 47 -29.67 6.26 11.40
N SER A 48 -30.12 5.97 12.63
CA SER A 48 -30.34 7.00 13.62
C SER A 48 -29.04 7.66 14.06
N LYS A 49 -29.13 8.87 14.60
CA LYS A 49 -27.95 9.59 15.09
C LYS A 49 -27.29 8.83 16.25
N GLU A 50 -28.09 8.27 17.13
CA GLU A 50 -27.67 7.52 18.31
C GLU A 50 -26.93 6.25 17.89
N GLU A 51 -27.49 5.49 16.94
CA GLU A 51 -26.85 4.29 16.41
C GLU A 51 -25.55 4.60 15.66
N ALA A 52 -25.51 5.66 14.86
CA ALA A 52 -24.30 6.12 14.19
C ALA A 52 -23.20 6.53 15.18
N GLN A 53 -23.57 7.22 16.27
CA GLN A 53 -22.62 7.57 17.34
C GLN A 53 -22.08 6.33 18.05
N LYS A 54 -22.94 5.36 18.35
CA LYS A 54 -22.54 4.10 18.97
C LYS A 54 -21.54 3.35 18.11
N ARG A 55 -21.81 3.15 16.81
CA ARG A 55 -20.89 2.51 15.88
C ARG A 55 -19.58 3.28 15.70
N ALA A 56 -19.64 4.61 15.70
CA ALA A 56 -18.45 5.44 15.66
C ALA A 56 -17.55 5.23 16.90
N MET A 57 -18.15 5.14 18.08
CA MET A 57 -17.43 4.86 19.34
C MET A 57 -16.82 3.45 19.33
N GLU A 58 -17.59 2.43 18.94
CA GLU A 58 -17.11 1.05 18.82
C GLU A 58 -15.91 0.95 17.83
N MET A 59 -15.97 1.68 16.72
CA MET A 59 -14.87 1.71 15.75
C MET A 59 -13.64 2.42 16.32
N MET A 60 -13.79 3.50 17.08
CA MET A 60 -12.67 4.16 17.74
C MET A 60 -12.01 3.28 18.81
N GLU A 61 -12.78 2.49 19.56
CA GLU A 61 -12.26 1.50 20.51
C GLU A 61 -11.49 0.39 19.76
N LEU A 62 -12.05 -0.09 18.64
CA LEU A 62 -11.44 -1.13 17.82
C LEU A 62 -10.07 -0.73 17.28
N VAL A 63 -9.88 0.55 16.93
CA VAL A 63 -8.57 1.07 16.50
C VAL A 63 -7.67 1.49 17.68
N GLY A 64 -8.06 1.18 18.92
CA GLY A 64 -7.24 1.37 20.11
C GLY A 64 -7.19 2.83 20.61
N ILE A 65 -8.25 3.60 20.41
CA ILE A 65 -8.39 4.94 20.99
C ILE A 65 -9.12 4.82 22.34
N ASN A 66 -8.47 5.25 23.41
CA ASN A 66 -9.03 5.25 24.76
C ASN A 66 -9.88 6.50 25.03
N ASN A 67 -10.76 6.43 26.04
CA ASN A 67 -11.64 7.53 26.46
C ASN A 67 -12.52 8.09 25.31
N VAL A 68 -13.13 7.19 24.57
CA VAL A 68 -13.81 7.46 23.30
C VAL A 68 -14.86 8.54 23.43
N GLU A 69 -15.71 8.55 24.49
CA GLU A 69 -16.75 9.56 24.70
C GLU A 69 -16.21 10.99 24.73
N LYS A 70 -15.05 11.19 25.37
CA LYS A 70 -14.35 12.47 25.39
C LYS A 70 -13.75 12.77 24.02
N ARG A 71 -13.12 11.78 23.39
CA ARG A 71 -12.42 11.93 22.11
C ARG A 71 -13.36 12.23 20.94
N MET A 72 -14.58 11.71 20.96
CA MET A 72 -15.62 12.03 19.96
C MET A 72 -15.95 13.53 19.87
N LYS A 73 -15.79 14.26 20.98
CA LYS A 73 -16.07 15.69 21.07
C LYS A 73 -14.88 16.59 20.73
N GLN A 74 -13.71 16.01 20.57
CA GLN A 74 -12.46 16.72 20.29
C GLN A 74 -12.25 16.94 18.79
N TYR A 75 -11.40 17.91 18.48
CA TYR A 75 -11.00 18.28 17.13
C TYR A 75 -9.69 17.58 16.74
N PRO A 76 -9.40 17.44 15.44
CA PRO A 76 -8.17 16.78 14.96
C PRO A 76 -6.87 17.34 15.56
N HIS A 77 -6.78 18.64 15.81
CA HIS A 77 -5.58 19.27 16.36
C HIS A 77 -5.27 18.88 17.82
N GLU A 78 -6.27 18.33 18.55
CA GLU A 78 -6.10 17.81 19.91
C GLU A 78 -5.59 16.37 19.96
N PHE A 79 -5.33 15.74 18.79
CA PHE A 79 -4.84 14.38 18.65
C PHE A 79 -3.37 14.36 18.24
N SER A 80 -2.58 13.41 18.78
CA SER A 80 -1.24 13.13 18.28
C SER A 80 -1.26 12.57 16.85
N GLY A 81 -0.12 12.56 16.16
CA GLY A 81 -0.01 12.01 14.80
C GLY A 81 -0.54 10.57 14.69
N GLY A 82 -0.09 9.69 15.58
CA GLY A 82 -0.56 8.31 15.62
C GLY A 82 -2.05 8.16 15.95
N MET A 83 -2.60 9.02 16.81
CA MET A 83 -4.04 9.03 17.08
C MET A 83 -4.84 9.48 15.85
N ARG A 84 -4.40 10.50 15.12
CA ARG A 84 -5.05 10.93 13.86
C ARG A 84 -5.02 9.81 12.82
N GLN A 85 -3.91 9.09 12.73
CA GLN A 85 -3.80 7.92 11.84
C GLN A 85 -4.81 6.83 12.21
N ARG A 86 -4.97 6.51 13.50
CA ARG A 86 -5.99 5.57 13.98
C ARG A 86 -7.40 6.02 13.65
N VAL A 87 -7.70 7.33 13.79
CA VAL A 87 -8.99 7.90 13.38
C VAL A 87 -9.23 7.76 11.88
N MET A 88 -8.21 7.98 11.03
CA MET A 88 -8.33 7.77 9.58
C MET A 88 -8.61 6.31 9.23
N ILE A 89 -7.95 5.38 9.91
CA ILE A 89 -8.24 3.94 9.77
C ILE A 89 -9.69 3.66 10.18
N ALA A 90 -10.14 4.21 11.32
CA ALA A 90 -11.53 4.11 11.76
C ALA A 90 -12.52 4.63 10.71
N MET A 91 -12.25 5.80 10.12
CA MET A 91 -13.08 6.38 9.04
C MET A 91 -13.11 5.49 7.80
N GLY A 92 -11.99 4.91 7.41
CA GLY A 92 -11.92 3.97 6.28
C GLY A 92 -12.72 2.69 6.53
N LEU A 93 -12.77 2.21 7.77
CA LEU A 93 -13.38 0.93 8.14
C LEU A 93 -14.82 1.03 8.61
N ILE A 94 -15.33 2.22 8.89
CA ILE A 94 -16.61 2.42 9.59
C ILE A 94 -17.81 1.87 8.82
N CYS A 95 -17.71 1.76 7.49
CA CYS A 95 -18.71 1.17 6.62
C CYS A 95 -18.44 -0.32 6.30
N HIS A 96 -17.49 -0.97 6.97
CA HIS A 96 -17.10 -2.37 6.76
C HIS A 96 -16.78 -2.70 5.30
N PRO A 97 -15.80 -2.05 4.67
CA PRO A 97 -15.46 -2.26 3.28
C PRO A 97 -14.92 -3.67 3.05
N GLN A 98 -15.09 -4.18 1.82
CA GLN A 98 -14.51 -5.46 1.39
C GLN A 98 -13.03 -5.32 1.01
N LEU A 99 -12.61 -4.12 0.60
CA LEU A 99 -11.25 -3.78 0.20
C LEU A 99 -10.83 -2.44 0.82
N LEU A 100 -9.67 -2.43 1.47
CA LEU A 100 -9.01 -1.23 1.95
C LEU A 100 -7.77 -0.95 1.11
N ILE A 101 -7.65 0.25 0.56
CA ILE A 101 -6.44 0.75 -0.08
C ILE A 101 -5.73 1.64 0.93
N ALA A 102 -4.53 1.26 1.34
CA ALA A 102 -3.71 2.00 2.30
C ALA A 102 -2.50 2.60 1.57
N ASP A 103 -2.55 3.90 1.31
CA ASP A 103 -1.51 4.64 0.60
C ASP A 103 -0.54 5.26 1.60
N GLU A 104 0.62 4.66 1.75
CA GLU A 104 1.67 5.02 2.71
C GLU A 104 1.14 5.30 4.13
N PRO A 105 0.33 4.41 4.73
CA PRO A 105 -0.42 4.70 5.94
C PRO A 105 0.45 4.90 7.18
N THR A 106 1.74 4.65 7.11
CA THR A 106 2.69 4.79 8.22
C THR A 106 3.79 5.82 7.97
N THR A 107 3.77 6.48 6.83
CA THR A 107 4.73 7.55 6.50
C THR A 107 4.56 8.71 7.49
N ALA A 108 5.66 9.28 7.95
CA ALA A 108 5.74 10.33 8.97
C ALA A 108 5.33 9.92 10.41
N LEU A 109 5.26 8.63 10.69
CA LEU A 109 5.15 8.10 12.06
C LEU A 109 6.51 7.61 12.56
N ASP A 110 6.73 7.71 13.88
CA ASP A 110 7.88 7.06 14.49
C ASP A 110 7.75 5.52 14.41
N VAL A 111 8.89 4.82 14.50
CA VAL A 111 8.98 3.37 14.28
C VAL A 111 8.06 2.59 15.23
N THR A 112 7.90 3.04 16.47
CA THR A 112 7.06 2.37 17.46
C THR A 112 5.58 2.48 17.11
N ILE A 113 5.12 3.67 16.72
CA ILE A 113 3.74 3.90 16.29
C ILE A 113 3.47 3.19 14.96
N GLN A 114 4.46 3.19 14.04
CA GLN A 114 4.36 2.43 12.79
C GLN A 114 4.07 0.95 13.05
N ALA A 115 4.86 0.29 13.90
CA ALA A 115 4.65 -1.12 14.27
C ALA A 115 3.24 -1.36 14.84
N GLN A 116 2.78 -0.51 15.76
CA GLN A 116 1.44 -0.61 16.33
C GLN A 116 0.32 -0.46 15.28
N ILE A 117 0.50 0.41 14.28
CA ILE A 117 -0.48 0.56 13.20
C ILE A 117 -0.49 -0.66 12.28
N LEU A 118 0.67 -1.24 11.97
CA LEU A 118 0.76 -2.45 11.16
C LEU A 118 0.11 -3.64 11.85
N ASP A 119 0.39 -3.84 13.14
CA ASP A 119 -0.25 -4.89 13.94
C ASP A 119 -1.78 -4.71 14.00
N LEU A 120 -2.24 -3.47 14.20
CA LEU A 120 -3.66 -3.14 14.15
C LEU A 120 -4.28 -3.53 12.81
N MET A 121 -3.62 -3.20 11.68
CA MET A 121 -4.13 -3.53 10.34
C MET A 121 -4.18 -5.05 10.10
N LYS A 122 -3.17 -5.81 10.55
CA LYS A 122 -3.17 -7.28 10.51
C LYS A 122 -4.33 -7.86 11.32
N ASP A 123 -4.55 -7.37 12.53
CA ASP A 123 -5.63 -7.83 13.40
C ASP A 123 -7.02 -7.53 12.81
N LEU A 124 -7.19 -6.35 12.23
CA LEU A 124 -8.42 -5.95 11.58
C LEU A 124 -8.69 -6.81 10.33
N GLN A 125 -7.67 -7.06 9.51
CA GLN A 125 -7.77 -7.93 8.34
C GLN A 125 -8.21 -9.36 8.74
N LYS A 126 -7.59 -9.93 9.78
CA LYS A 126 -7.97 -11.26 10.30
C LYS A 126 -9.39 -11.29 10.84
N LYS A 127 -9.82 -10.25 11.57
CA LYS A 127 -11.17 -10.17 12.17
C LYS A 127 -12.28 -9.97 11.15
N THR A 128 -12.02 -9.20 10.10
CA THR A 128 -13.04 -8.80 9.11
C THR A 128 -13.00 -9.60 7.82
N GLY A 129 -11.88 -10.25 7.51
CA GLY A 129 -11.66 -10.94 6.24
C GLY A 129 -11.54 -10.01 5.03
N MET A 130 -11.36 -8.70 5.24
CA MET A 130 -11.21 -7.74 4.15
C MET A 130 -9.89 -7.91 3.42
N GLY A 131 -9.85 -7.60 2.12
CA GLY A 131 -8.60 -7.44 1.38
C GLY A 131 -7.94 -6.10 1.71
N ILE A 132 -6.59 -6.07 1.73
CA ILE A 132 -5.82 -4.83 1.88
C ILE A 132 -4.86 -4.71 0.70
N ILE A 133 -4.91 -3.57 -0.01
CA ILE A 133 -3.85 -3.14 -0.93
C ILE A 133 -2.98 -2.14 -0.17
N PHE A 134 -1.74 -2.53 0.10
CA PHE A 134 -0.78 -1.72 0.83
C PHE A 134 0.20 -1.07 -0.16
N ILE A 135 0.21 0.26 -0.26
CA ILE A 135 1.14 1.00 -1.11
C ILE A 135 2.21 1.58 -0.19
N THR A 136 3.47 1.21 -0.44
CA THR A 136 4.60 1.68 0.37
C THR A 136 5.91 1.56 -0.41
N HIS A 137 6.89 2.37 -0.04
CA HIS A 137 8.27 2.24 -0.48
C HIS A 137 9.15 1.51 0.57
N ASN A 138 8.59 1.15 1.72
CA ASN A 138 9.32 0.46 2.79
C ASN A 138 9.20 -1.06 2.61
N LEU A 139 10.27 -1.69 2.10
CA LEU A 139 10.33 -3.12 1.85
C LEU A 139 10.25 -3.96 3.15
N GLY A 140 10.71 -3.44 4.29
CA GLY A 140 10.57 -4.11 5.58
C GLY A 140 9.10 -4.26 5.98
N VAL A 141 8.28 -3.24 5.72
CA VAL A 141 6.82 -3.31 5.93
C VAL A 141 6.19 -4.33 4.98
N VAL A 142 6.63 -4.35 3.71
CA VAL A 142 6.13 -5.33 2.73
C VAL A 142 6.40 -6.76 3.18
N ALA A 143 7.62 -7.05 3.63
CA ALA A 143 8.01 -8.37 4.13
C ALA A 143 7.19 -8.83 5.34
N ASP A 144 6.77 -7.88 6.19
CA ASP A 144 6.06 -8.16 7.43
C ASP A 144 4.54 -8.37 7.25
N ILE A 145 3.90 -7.66 6.30
CA ILE A 145 2.43 -7.61 6.23
C ILE A 145 1.84 -8.23 4.96
N CYS A 146 2.59 -8.36 3.86
CA CYS A 146 2.04 -8.71 2.56
C CYS A 146 2.14 -10.20 2.25
N ASP A 147 1.09 -10.79 1.67
CA ASP A 147 1.12 -12.15 1.10
C ASP A 147 1.69 -12.12 -0.33
N LYS A 148 1.40 -11.05 -1.08
CA LYS A 148 1.79 -10.84 -2.48
C LYS A 148 2.33 -9.45 -2.69
N VAL A 149 3.31 -9.34 -3.58
CA VAL A 149 3.97 -8.07 -3.92
C VAL A 149 3.86 -7.80 -5.41
N SER A 150 3.60 -6.53 -5.74
CA SER A 150 3.70 -6.00 -7.09
C SER A 150 4.72 -4.87 -7.10
N VAL A 151 5.88 -5.12 -7.69
CA VAL A 151 6.96 -4.13 -7.81
C VAL A 151 6.67 -3.21 -8.98
N MET A 152 6.58 -1.90 -8.72
CA MET A 152 6.32 -0.88 -9.75
C MET A 152 7.56 -0.05 -10.03
N TYR A 153 7.80 0.26 -11.30
CA TYR A 153 8.77 1.23 -11.76
C TYR A 153 8.18 2.08 -12.88
N ALA A 154 8.28 3.39 -12.76
CA ALA A 154 7.77 4.34 -13.76
C ALA A 154 6.32 4.04 -14.23
N GLY A 155 5.42 3.79 -13.28
CA GLY A 155 4.00 3.53 -13.56
C GLY A 155 3.69 2.15 -14.16
N LYS A 156 4.69 1.25 -14.29
CA LYS A 156 4.52 -0.12 -14.78
C LYS A 156 4.84 -1.13 -13.67
N ILE A 157 4.04 -2.18 -13.57
CA ILE A 157 4.40 -3.35 -12.76
C ILE A 157 5.49 -4.09 -13.53
N VAL A 158 6.65 -4.27 -12.93
CA VAL A 158 7.79 -4.96 -13.55
C VAL A 158 7.97 -6.38 -13.04
N GLU A 159 7.48 -6.66 -11.83
CA GLU A 159 7.50 -7.99 -11.23
C GLU A 159 6.33 -8.13 -10.25
N GLN A 160 5.78 -9.34 -10.15
CA GLN A 160 4.68 -9.66 -9.24
C GLN A 160 4.76 -11.13 -8.82
N GLY A 161 4.65 -11.39 -7.51
CA GLY A 161 4.70 -12.75 -6.97
C GLY A 161 4.34 -12.82 -5.49
N PRO A 162 4.40 -14.03 -4.91
CA PRO A 162 4.41 -14.22 -3.47
C PRO A 162 5.54 -13.40 -2.82
N VAL A 163 5.35 -12.97 -1.58
CA VAL A 163 6.36 -12.15 -0.89
C VAL A 163 7.71 -12.86 -0.83
N ASP A 164 7.73 -14.14 -0.49
CA ASP A 164 8.97 -14.92 -0.38
C ASP A 164 9.73 -14.99 -1.71
N ASP A 165 9.04 -15.23 -2.83
CA ASP A 165 9.66 -15.28 -4.16
C ASP A 165 10.29 -13.93 -4.54
N ILE A 166 9.60 -12.82 -4.24
CA ILE A 166 10.11 -11.47 -4.51
C ILE A 166 11.37 -11.16 -3.69
N PHE A 167 11.43 -11.61 -2.43
CA PHE A 167 12.55 -11.33 -1.54
C PHE A 167 13.74 -12.29 -1.74
N TYR A 168 13.48 -13.57 -1.95
CA TYR A 168 14.52 -14.59 -2.03
C TYR A 168 14.91 -14.97 -3.46
N GLU A 169 13.97 -14.90 -4.42
CA GLU A 169 14.18 -15.27 -5.81
C GLU A 169 13.77 -14.17 -6.81
N PRO A 170 14.19 -12.90 -6.58
CA PRO A 170 13.80 -11.78 -7.44
C PRO A 170 14.23 -12.02 -8.89
N ALA A 171 13.31 -11.83 -9.82
CA ALA A 171 13.54 -12.07 -11.25
C ALA A 171 13.93 -10.80 -12.00
N HIS A 172 13.31 -9.65 -11.70
CA HIS A 172 13.58 -8.40 -12.41
C HIS A 172 14.82 -7.69 -11.87
N PRO A 173 15.72 -7.15 -12.72
CA PRO A 173 16.92 -6.45 -12.28
C PRO A 173 16.65 -5.25 -11.35
N TYR A 174 15.53 -4.56 -11.52
CA TYR A 174 15.12 -3.48 -10.61
C TYR A 174 14.83 -3.99 -9.20
N THR A 175 14.07 -5.09 -9.08
CA THR A 175 13.77 -5.72 -7.77
C THR A 175 15.06 -6.16 -7.07
N LYS A 176 15.99 -6.76 -7.82
CA LYS A 176 17.32 -7.12 -7.30
C LYS A 176 18.08 -5.89 -6.80
N GLY A 177 18.03 -4.80 -7.55
CA GLY A 177 18.66 -3.53 -7.17
C GLY A 177 18.04 -2.93 -5.90
N LEU A 178 16.71 -2.95 -5.77
CA LEU A 178 16.01 -2.50 -4.56
C LEU A 178 16.45 -3.29 -3.33
N LEU A 179 16.45 -4.62 -3.42
CA LEU A 179 16.83 -5.51 -2.31
C LEU A 179 18.31 -5.34 -1.92
N ARG A 180 19.21 -5.15 -2.89
CA ARG A 180 20.64 -4.84 -2.62
C ARG A 180 20.87 -3.49 -1.96
N SER A 181 19.93 -2.57 -2.11
CA SER A 181 19.99 -1.23 -1.50
C SER A 181 19.43 -1.19 -0.07
N MET A 182 18.91 -2.32 0.44
CA MET A 182 18.38 -2.40 1.81
C MET A 182 19.48 -2.72 2.83
N PRO A 183 19.43 -2.07 4.01
CA PRO A 183 20.25 -2.50 5.14
C PRO A 183 19.84 -3.90 5.59
N ARG A 184 20.80 -4.80 5.73
CA ARG A 184 20.59 -6.10 6.36
C ARG A 184 20.87 -6.00 7.85
N VAL A 185 19.87 -6.34 8.67
CA VAL A 185 19.99 -6.32 10.15
C VAL A 185 20.84 -7.48 10.66
N ASP A 186 20.92 -8.55 9.88
CA ASP A 186 21.60 -9.82 10.16
C ASP A 186 23.02 -9.90 9.59
N ALA A 187 23.50 -8.85 8.92
CA ALA A 187 24.85 -8.85 8.37
C ALA A 187 25.91 -8.70 9.48
N GLU A 188 26.81 -9.67 9.59
CA GLU A 188 27.94 -9.66 10.54
C GLU A 188 28.97 -8.55 10.26
N SER A 189 28.88 -7.89 9.12
CA SER A 189 29.73 -6.75 8.73
C SER A 189 28.91 -5.63 8.11
N TYR A 190 29.32 -4.39 8.31
CA TYR A 190 28.75 -3.21 7.63
C TYR A 190 29.08 -3.28 6.13
N GLU A 191 28.31 -4.04 5.38
CA GLU A 191 28.40 -3.99 3.91
C GLU A 191 27.89 -2.63 3.42
N ARG A 192 28.68 -2.00 2.55
CA ARG A 192 28.27 -0.74 1.93
C ARG A 192 27.03 -0.99 1.06
N LEU A 193 25.95 -0.27 1.32
CA LEU A 193 24.75 -0.32 0.49
C LEU A 193 25.10 0.05 -0.95
N ILE A 194 24.65 -0.75 -1.91
CA ILE A 194 24.87 -0.51 -3.33
C ILE A 194 23.62 0.16 -3.91
N PRO A 195 23.65 1.48 -4.14
CA PRO A 195 22.51 2.16 -4.74
C PRO A 195 22.30 1.74 -6.18
N ILE A 196 21.06 1.86 -6.67
CA ILE A 196 20.78 1.72 -8.09
C ILE A 196 21.30 2.97 -8.82
N GLU A 197 22.32 2.80 -9.67
CA GLU A 197 22.96 3.90 -10.39
C GLU A 197 22.03 4.58 -11.40
N GLY A 198 22.36 5.81 -11.78
CA GLY A 198 21.65 6.61 -12.77
C GLY A 198 20.38 7.29 -12.20
N THR A 199 19.77 8.13 -13.02
CA THR A 199 18.56 8.89 -12.70
C THR A 199 17.29 8.14 -13.13
N PRO A 200 16.18 8.25 -12.38
CA PRO A 200 14.88 7.76 -12.85
C PRO A 200 14.49 8.37 -14.18
N VAL A 201 13.69 7.65 -14.97
CA VAL A 201 13.20 8.13 -16.26
C VAL A 201 12.26 9.31 -16.12
N ASP A 202 12.27 10.19 -17.11
CA ASP A 202 11.30 11.28 -17.23
C ASP A 202 9.91 10.70 -17.53
N MET A 203 8.96 10.97 -16.64
CA MET A 203 7.59 10.50 -16.79
C MET A 203 6.75 11.33 -17.78
N LEU A 204 7.23 12.51 -18.17
CA LEU A 204 6.59 13.30 -19.22
C LEU A 204 6.84 12.71 -20.61
N ASN A 205 8.01 12.07 -20.79
CA ASN A 205 8.39 11.40 -22.02
C ASN A 205 8.83 9.96 -21.70
N PRO A 206 7.90 9.07 -21.35
CA PRO A 206 8.25 7.70 -20.97
C PRO A 206 8.82 6.93 -22.17
N PRO A 207 9.84 6.09 -21.98
CA PRO A 207 10.42 5.30 -23.06
C PRO A 207 9.42 4.28 -23.61
N GLU A 208 9.50 3.99 -24.91
CA GLU A 208 8.67 2.97 -25.58
C GLU A 208 8.98 1.55 -25.06
N GLY A 209 10.22 1.32 -24.66
CA GLY A 209 10.71 0.04 -24.16
C GLY A 209 10.57 -0.14 -22.67
N CYS A 210 11.43 -0.96 -22.09
CA CYS A 210 11.49 -1.18 -20.64
C CYS A 210 11.91 0.14 -19.95
N PRO A 211 11.12 0.67 -19.01
CA PRO A 211 11.45 1.94 -18.37
C PRO A 211 12.70 1.87 -17.49
N PHE A 212 13.10 0.67 -17.07
CA PHE A 212 14.33 0.46 -16.29
C PHE A 212 15.58 0.30 -17.18
N ALA A 213 15.44 0.17 -18.51
CA ALA A 213 16.55 -0.09 -19.42
C ALA A 213 17.73 0.88 -19.25
N PRO A 214 17.57 2.21 -19.07
CA PRO A 214 18.70 3.13 -18.91
C PRO A 214 19.56 2.90 -17.66
N ARG A 215 19.01 2.19 -16.66
CA ARG A 215 19.65 1.90 -15.37
C ARG A 215 19.97 0.41 -15.19
N CYS A 216 19.67 -0.41 -16.19
CA CYS A 216 19.78 -1.85 -16.09
C CYS A 216 21.17 -2.31 -16.55
N GLU A 217 21.91 -2.97 -15.67
CA GLU A 217 23.22 -3.59 -15.97
C GLU A 217 23.15 -4.65 -17.07
N HIS A 218 21.95 -5.24 -17.28
CA HIS A 218 21.68 -6.28 -18.27
C HIS A 218 20.90 -5.75 -19.50
N CYS A 219 20.99 -4.44 -19.78
CA CYS A 219 20.23 -3.83 -20.86
C CYS A 219 20.60 -4.40 -22.23
N MET A 220 19.60 -4.87 -22.96
CA MET A 220 19.73 -5.36 -24.35
C MET A 220 19.12 -4.33 -25.32
N LYS A 221 19.52 -4.36 -26.59
CA LYS A 221 18.97 -3.46 -27.63
C LYS A 221 17.44 -3.49 -27.73
N ILE A 222 16.82 -4.63 -27.48
CA ILE A 222 15.37 -4.79 -27.51
C ILE A 222 14.70 -4.06 -26.32
N CYS A 223 15.37 -3.99 -25.14
CA CYS A 223 14.85 -3.29 -23.97
C CYS A 223 14.61 -1.80 -24.22
N LEU A 224 15.37 -1.19 -25.13
CA LEU A 224 15.21 0.22 -25.49
C LEU A 224 14.03 0.49 -26.44
N LYS A 225 13.59 -0.55 -27.18
CA LYS A 225 12.61 -0.41 -28.26
C LYS A 225 11.24 -0.98 -27.95
N LYS A 226 11.18 -1.97 -27.09
CA LYS A 226 9.93 -2.71 -26.82
C LYS A 226 9.78 -3.01 -25.33
N MET A 227 8.57 -2.78 -24.81
CA MET A 227 8.19 -3.24 -23.46
C MET A 227 8.19 -4.78 -23.44
N PRO A 228 8.86 -5.44 -22.47
CA PRO A 228 8.83 -6.90 -22.35
C PRO A 228 7.43 -7.40 -21.97
N PRO A 229 7.00 -8.56 -22.47
CA PRO A 229 5.81 -9.23 -21.99
C PRO A 229 6.02 -9.73 -20.55
N TYR A 230 4.93 -10.02 -19.85
CA TYR A 230 4.99 -10.79 -18.61
C TYR A 230 5.27 -12.25 -18.95
N VAL A 231 6.23 -12.83 -18.25
CA VAL A 231 6.53 -14.26 -18.31
C VAL A 231 6.49 -14.85 -16.90
N GLU A 232 5.97 -16.06 -16.78
CA GLU A 232 5.99 -16.82 -15.53
C GLU A 232 7.42 -17.28 -15.24
N VAL A 233 7.91 -16.97 -14.06
CA VAL A 233 9.26 -17.35 -13.58
C VAL A 233 9.21 -18.31 -12.40
N GLY A 234 8.02 -18.48 -11.82
CA GLY A 234 7.71 -19.40 -10.73
C GLY A 234 6.21 -19.57 -10.58
N GLU A 235 5.76 -20.32 -9.58
CA GLU A 235 4.33 -20.48 -9.29
C GLU A 235 3.72 -19.15 -8.82
N LYS A 236 2.80 -18.58 -9.62
CA LYS A 236 2.19 -17.25 -9.37
C LYS A 236 3.20 -16.10 -9.32
N HIS A 237 4.42 -16.33 -9.82
CA HIS A 237 5.49 -15.33 -9.89
C HIS A 237 5.77 -14.99 -11.35
N ARG A 238 5.63 -13.74 -11.74
CA ARG A 238 5.81 -13.25 -13.11
C ARG A 238 6.65 -11.99 -13.15
N SER A 239 7.43 -11.85 -14.22
CA SER A 239 8.30 -10.72 -14.45
C SER A 239 8.18 -10.18 -15.87
N ALA A 240 8.19 -8.87 -16.04
CA ALA A 240 8.25 -8.18 -17.33
C ALA A 240 9.71 -7.84 -17.66
N CYS A 241 10.47 -8.83 -18.10
CA CYS A 241 11.89 -8.68 -18.39
C CYS A 241 12.33 -9.50 -19.60
N TRP A 242 12.97 -8.87 -20.60
CA TRP A 242 13.49 -9.56 -21.79
C TRP A 242 14.55 -10.60 -21.46
N LEU A 243 15.33 -10.41 -20.40
CA LEU A 243 16.29 -11.41 -19.92
C LEU A 243 15.58 -12.72 -19.55
N ARG A 244 14.43 -12.64 -18.88
CA ARG A 244 13.63 -13.81 -18.51
C ARG A 244 12.98 -14.47 -19.71
N VAL A 245 12.50 -13.67 -20.66
CA VAL A 245 12.01 -14.19 -21.95
C VAL A 245 13.08 -15.02 -22.65
N GLN A 246 14.30 -14.50 -22.77
CA GLN A 246 15.42 -15.19 -23.39
C GLN A 246 15.78 -16.50 -22.66
N GLU A 247 15.80 -16.49 -21.34
CA GLU A 247 16.08 -17.68 -20.54
C GLU A 247 15.05 -18.80 -20.76
N LEU A 248 13.76 -18.43 -20.88
CA LEU A 248 12.69 -19.40 -21.15
C LEU A 248 12.82 -20.00 -22.56
N MET A 249 13.05 -19.17 -23.58
CA MET A 249 13.26 -19.65 -24.95
C MET A 249 14.44 -20.64 -25.05
N ASN A 250 15.54 -20.33 -24.37
CA ASN A 250 16.72 -21.23 -24.34
C ASN A 250 16.47 -22.54 -23.56
N LYS A 251 15.45 -22.60 -22.70
CA LYS A 251 15.06 -23.83 -22.00
C LYS A 251 14.17 -24.73 -22.85
N GLU A 252 13.33 -24.14 -23.72
CA GLU A 252 12.44 -24.87 -24.62
C GLU A 252 13.18 -25.47 -25.82
N GLU A 253 14.38 -24.94 -26.16
CA GLU A 253 15.23 -25.44 -27.23
C GLU A 253 16.17 -26.62 -26.82
N LYS A 254 16.17 -26.99 -25.54
CA LYS A 254 16.98 -28.09 -24.98
C LYS A 254 16.13 -29.29 -24.62
#